data_f7c381b1ccb79a38caf8aa2b9c18b443
#
_entry.id   f7c381b1ccb79a38caf8aa2b9c18b443
#
_cell.length_a   1.000
_cell.length_b   1.000
_cell.length_c   1.000
_cell.angle_alpha   90.00
_cell.angle_beta   90.00
_cell.angle_gamma   90.00
#
_symmetry.space_group_name_H-M   'P 1'
#
loop_
_entity.id
_entity.type
_entity.pdbx_description
1 polymer ?
#
loop_
_entity_poly.entity_id
_entity_poly.type
_entity_poly.pdbx_seq_one_letter_code
_entity_poly.pdbx_strand_id
1 'polypeptide(L)'
;TQAKDTTLSRTVVVEQEYNPNIIDASKVNVLPKVMPPTVSKKTVEYDATLAPAGNIPATTMEAYTGAESQDKAKRGYARLGYGNYGNLDARANYLFILPNSDKLNLNFHMNGMDGKLDLPDSKDKWDARYYRTHAGMDYVHAFRKMDLNVAGNFGLSNFNFMPGSTNNKQKFLSGDVHFGIKSTSEELPLQFHAETNLMFYERQHDIQYQDAQEVMVRTKAGAMGTISEKQFVGVDLSMDNTFYKNNLFEDYTSVELNPYYLYQSEDWKIRLGAHVDFAFGFGKKFRVAPDVTAQYIFSDSYI
;
A
#
# COMPACT_ATOMS: atom_id res chain seq x y z
N THR A 1 -40.19 -59.56 -30.27
CA THR A 1 -39.72 -58.36 -31.02
C THR A 1 -39.40 -57.23 -30.05
N GLN A 2 -38.10 -57.10 -29.83
CA GLN A 2 -37.55 -55.98 -28.97
C GLN A 2 -37.43 -54.76 -29.89
N ALA A 3 -38.01 -53.66 -29.46
CA ALA A 3 -37.77 -52.35 -30.03
C ALA A 3 -36.41 -51.82 -29.65
N LYS A 4 -35.62 -51.48 -30.65
CA LYS A 4 -34.28 -50.93 -30.53
C LYS A 4 -34.41 -49.41 -30.38
N ASP A 5 -34.11 -48.92 -29.21
CA ASP A 5 -34.10 -47.50 -28.91
C ASP A 5 -32.86 -46.86 -29.52
N THR A 6 -33.04 -46.00 -30.51
CA THR A 6 -31.98 -45.26 -31.17
C THR A 6 -31.98 -43.83 -30.67
N THR A 7 -31.13 -43.54 -29.68
CA THR A 7 -30.83 -42.17 -29.25
C THR A 7 -29.96 -41.48 -30.31
N LEU A 8 -30.56 -40.58 -31.08
CA LEU A 8 -29.82 -39.65 -31.96
C LEU A 8 -29.22 -38.51 -31.10
N SER A 9 -27.94 -38.59 -30.89
CA SER A 9 -27.20 -37.42 -30.35
C SER A 9 -26.82 -36.49 -31.51
N ARG A 10 -27.41 -35.32 -31.55
CA ARG A 10 -27.10 -34.27 -32.53
C ARG A 10 -26.24 -33.22 -31.85
N THR A 11 -24.96 -33.21 -32.19
CA THR A 11 -24.06 -32.13 -31.76
C THR A 11 -24.27 -30.93 -32.68
N VAL A 12 -24.79 -29.84 -32.17
CA VAL A 12 -24.91 -28.58 -32.90
C VAL A 12 -23.66 -27.75 -32.49
N VAL A 13 -22.73 -27.59 -33.43
CA VAL A 13 -21.64 -26.66 -33.31
C VAL A 13 -22.15 -25.30 -33.78
N VAL A 14 -22.28 -24.33 -32.90
CA VAL A 14 -22.60 -22.95 -33.25
C VAL A 14 -21.25 -22.21 -33.28
N GLU A 15 -20.76 -22.00 -34.50
CA GLU A 15 -19.68 -21.04 -34.71
C GLU A 15 -20.30 -19.65 -34.78
N GLN A 16 -20.04 -18.85 -33.74
CA GLN A 16 -20.42 -17.45 -33.73
C GLN A 16 -19.19 -16.64 -34.07
N GLU A 17 -19.17 -16.10 -35.28
CA GLU A 17 -18.14 -15.14 -35.67
C GLU A 17 -18.25 -13.88 -34.80
N TYR A 18 -17.22 -13.65 -33.98
CA TYR A 18 -17.15 -12.46 -33.13
C TYR A 18 -16.78 -11.25 -34.00
N ASN A 19 -17.78 -10.45 -34.35
CA ASN A 19 -17.61 -9.19 -35.05
C ASN A 19 -17.63 -8.06 -34.01
N PRO A 20 -16.47 -7.51 -33.59
CA PRO A 20 -16.41 -6.37 -32.65
C PRO A 20 -16.79 -5.09 -33.39
N ASN A 21 -18.07 -4.81 -33.55
CA ASN A 21 -18.51 -3.47 -33.85
C ASN A 21 -18.32 -2.62 -32.60
N ILE A 22 -17.26 -1.86 -32.58
CA ILE A 22 -17.09 -0.75 -31.62
C ILE A 22 -18.12 0.31 -32.02
N ILE A 23 -19.27 0.24 -31.37
CA ILE A 23 -20.23 1.34 -31.43
C ILE A 23 -19.60 2.47 -30.63
N ASP A 24 -19.21 3.53 -31.35
CA ASP A 24 -18.82 4.80 -30.73
C ASP A 24 -19.92 5.23 -29.77
N ALA A 25 -19.68 5.07 -28.48
CA ALA A 25 -20.55 5.59 -27.45
C ALA A 25 -20.41 7.11 -27.43
N SER A 26 -21.15 7.77 -28.28
CA SER A 26 -21.36 9.20 -28.15
C SER A 26 -22.03 9.46 -26.79
N LYS A 27 -21.30 10.14 -25.93
CA LYS A 27 -21.78 10.57 -24.62
C LYS A 27 -22.93 11.54 -24.85
N VAL A 28 -24.17 11.06 -24.84
CA VAL A 28 -25.35 11.90 -24.87
C VAL A 28 -25.45 12.58 -23.51
N ASN A 29 -24.93 13.81 -23.41
CA ASN A 29 -25.17 14.67 -22.27
C ASN A 29 -26.62 15.14 -22.29
N VAL A 30 -27.54 14.26 -21.95
CA VAL A 30 -28.90 14.66 -21.63
C VAL A 30 -28.91 14.98 -20.13
N LEU A 31 -28.75 16.25 -19.81
CA LEU A 31 -29.09 16.73 -18.48
C LEU A 31 -30.55 16.35 -18.21
N PRO A 32 -30.85 15.62 -17.14
CA PRO A 32 -32.21 15.30 -16.80
C PRO A 32 -32.95 16.62 -16.59
N LYS A 33 -34.03 16.84 -17.38
CA LYS A 33 -34.89 17.96 -17.25
C LYS A 33 -35.63 17.77 -15.91
N VAL A 34 -35.11 18.38 -14.86
CA VAL A 34 -35.77 18.37 -13.56
C VAL A 34 -37.04 19.18 -13.72
N MET A 35 -38.19 18.54 -13.78
CA MET A 35 -39.45 19.21 -13.64
C MET A 35 -39.54 19.73 -12.20
N PRO A 36 -39.71 21.04 -12.00
CA PRO A 36 -39.88 21.58 -10.66
C PRO A 36 -41.12 20.90 -10.04
N PRO A 37 -41.03 20.42 -8.78
CA PRO A 37 -42.18 19.82 -8.13
C PRO A 37 -43.29 20.88 -8.07
N THR A 38 -44.49 20.52 -8.54
CA THR A 38 -45.68 21.34 -8.35
C THR A 38 -46.03 21.30 -6.87
N VAL A 39 -45.46 22.25 -6.13
CA VAL A 39 -45.81 22.45 -4.74
C VAL A 39 -47.12 23.22 -4.73
N SER A 40 -48.26 22.55 -4.52
CA SER A 40 -49.49 23.22 -4.16
C SER A 40 -49.27 23.86 -2.80
N LYS A 41 -49.33 25.21 -2.78
CA LYS A 41 -49.33 25.96 -1.53
C LYS A 41 -50.54 25.54 -0.72
N LYS A 42 -50.36 24.65 0.24
CA LYS A 42 -51.38 24.39 1.25
C LYS A 42 -51.38 25.58 2.18
N THR A 43 -52.46 26.33 2.14
CA THR A 43 -52.69 27.40 3.15
C THR A 43 -52.82 26.71 4.48
N VAL A 44 -51.78 26.78 5.29
CA VAL A 44 -51.83 26.39 6.68
C VAL A 44 -52.43 27.55 7.45
N GLU A 45 -53.67 27.45 7.85
CA GLU A 45 -54.24 28.35 8.87
C GLU A 45 -53.51 28.02 10.18
N TYR A 46 -52.64 28.92 10.57
CA TYR A 46 -52.07 28.88 11.91
C TYR A 46 -53.14 29.46 12.85
N ASP A 47 -53.72 28.62 13.64
CA ASP A 47 -54.51 29.08 14.79
C ASP A 47 -53.53 29.62 15.84
N ALA A 48 -53.07 30.85 15.59
CA ALA A 48 -52.16 31.54 16.46
C ALA A 48 -52.99 32.20 17.59
N THR A 49 -53.39 31.40 18.55
CA THR A 49 -53.61 31.93 19.87
C THR A 49 -52.26 32.35 20.44
N LEU A 50 -51.88 33.58 20.13
CA LEU A 50 -50.75 34.24 20.79
C LEU A 50 -51.11 34.45 22.26
N ALA A 51 -50.95 33.42 23.08
CA ALA A 51 -50.72 33.64 24.49
C ALA A 51 -49.36 34.33 24.60
N PRO A 52 -49.26 35.55 25.15
CA PRO A 52 -47.94 36.14 25.35
C PRO A 52 -47.14 35.14 26.20
N ALA A 53 -46.01 34.72 25.68
CA ALA A 53 -45.10 33.87 26.40
C ALA A 53 -44.77 34.58 27.72
N GLY A 54 -45.39 34.10 28.82
CA GLY A 54 -44.99 34.54 30.14
C GLY A 54 -43.50 34.31 30.27
N ASN A 55 -42.78 35.28 30.77
CA ASN A 55 -41.36 35.34 31.05
C ASN A 55 -40.60 34.03 30.71
N ILE A 56 -39.92 34.03 29.55
CA ILE A 56 -38.93 33.03 29.31
C ILE A 56 -37.84 33.27 30.36
N PRO A 57 -37.63 32.36 31.31
CA PRO A 57 -36.54 32.54 32.25
C PRO A 57 -35.26 32.55 31.45
N ALA A 58 -34.61 33.69 31.34
CA ALA A 58 -33.26 33.77 30.84
C ALA A 58 -32.34 33.12 31.86
N THR A 59 -32.27 31.81 31.78
CA THR A 59 -31.15 31.08 32.40
C THR A 59 -29.92 31.48 31.59
N THR A 60 -29.07 32.28 32.18
CA THR A 60 -27.71 32.48 31.69
C THR A 60 -27.12 31.09 31.49
N MET A 61 -26.85 30.72 30.24
CA MET A 61 -26.01 29.54 29.97
C MET A 61 -24.74 29.73 30.80
N GLU A 62 -24.46 28.78 31.68
CA GLU A 62 -23.19 28.78 32.35
C GLU A 62 -22.10 28.86 31.27
N ALA A 63 -21.12 29.75 31.46
CA ALA A 63 -20.03 29.89 30.55
C ALA A 63 -19.41 28.49 30.36
N TYR A 64 -19.35 28.03 29.11
CA TYR A 64 -18.67 26.79 28.75
C TYR A 64 -17.22 26.88 29.26
N THR A 65 -16.96 26.25 30.38
CA THR A 65 -15.64 26.19 30.99
C THR A 65 -14.88 25.10 30.30
N GLY A 66 -14.51 25.23 29.06
CA GLY A 66 -13.70 24.37 28.19
C GLY A 66 -12.88 23.21 28.78
N ALA A 67 -13.38 22.60 29.81
CA ALA A 67 -12.87 21.34 30.34
C ALA A 67 -13.52 20.19 29.55
N GLU A 68 -13.42 20.24 28.24
CA GLU A 68 -13.43 19.00 27.48
C GLU A 68 -12.22 18.22 28.00
N SER A 69 -12.50 17.17 28.75
CA SER A 69 -11.49 16.14 28.92
C SER A 69 -11.23 15.61 27.53
N GLN A 70 -10.18 16.10 26.89
CA GLN A 70 -9.71 15.48 25.65
C GLN A 70 -9.44 14.04 26.04
N ASP A 71 -10.30 13.15 25.59
CA ASP A 71 -10.08 11.72 25.73
C ASP A 71 -8.68 11.47 25.20
N LYS A 72 -7.77 11.08 26.08
CA LYS A 72 -6.39 10.80 25.69
C LYS A 72 -6.45 9.79 24.59
N ALA A 73 -6.00 10.16 23.39
CA ALA A 73 -5.99 9.29 22.23
C ALA A 73 -5.40 7.93 22.62
N LYS A 74 -6.14 6.88 22.37
CA LYS A 74 -5.71 5.51 22.68
C LYS A 74 -4.46 5.19 21.83
N ARG A 75 -3.40 4.77 22.49
CA ARG A 75 -2.09 4.54 21.85
C ARG A 75 -1.93 3.15 21.24
N GLY A 76 -2.87 2.26 21.48
CA GLY A 76 -2.76 0.92 20.96
C GLY A 76 -3.99 0.08 21.19
N TYR A 77 -3.98 -1.10 20.59
CA TYR A 77 -5.00 -2.12 20.76
C TYR A 77 -4.37 -3.51 20.73
N ALA A 78 -5.06 -4.47 21.32
CA ALA A 78 -4.80 -5.89 21.18
C ALA A 78 -6.12 -6.61 20.92
N ARG A 79 -6.10 -7.57 20.02
CA ARG A 79 -7.24 -8.44 19.72
C ARG A 79 -6.76 -9.86 19.63
N LEU A 80 -7.51 -10.77 20.25
CA LEU A 80 -7.30 -12.21 20.18
C LEU A 80 -8.61 -12.87 19.78
N GLY A 81 -8.59 -13.66 18.73
CA GLY A 81 -9.69 -14.50 18.27
C GLY A 81 -9.26 -15.95 18.19
N TYR A 82 -10.11 -16.86 18.66
CA TYR A 82 -9.91 -18.29 18.54
C TYR A 82 -11.21 -18.93 18.05
N GLY A 83 -11.10 -19.91 17.16
CA GLY A 83 -12.25 -20.55 16.53
C GLY A 83 -12.04 -22.04 16.24
N ASN A 84 -13.01 -22.63 15.53
CA ASN A 84 -12.97 -24.04 15.12
C ASN A 84 -11.74 -24.32 14.24
N TYR A 85 -11.30 -25.58 14.22
CA TYR A 85 -10.11 -26.03 13.49
C TYR A 85 -8.81 -25.32 13.93
N GLY A 86 -8.72 -24.96 15.21
CA GLY A 86 -7.57 -24.24 15.73
C GLY A 86 -7.32 -22.89 15.09
N ASN A 87 -8.37 -22.24 14.51
CA ASN A 87 -8.24 -20.89 13.96
C ASN A 87 -7.82 -19.93 15.06
N LEU A 88 -6.76 -19.20 14.78
CA LEU A 88 -6.19 -18.18 15.64
C LEU A 88 -6.02 -16.88 14.86
N ASP A 89 -6.48 -15.77 15.42
CA ASP A 89 -6.15 -14.42 14.95
C ASP A 89 -5.72 -13.58 16.15
N ALA A 90 -4.46 -13.20 16.19
CA ALA A 90 -3.88 -12.36 17.22
C ALA A 90 -3.30 -11.11 16.59
N ARG A 91 -3.77 -9.94 17.01
CA ARG A 91 -3.28 -8.63 16.53
C ARG A 91 -2.98 -7.74 17.72
N ALA A 92 -1.88 -7.03 17.61
CA ALA A 92 -1.51 -5.98 18.54
C ALA A 92 -0.83 -4.84 17.80
N ASN A 93 -1.12 -3.63 18.22
CA ASN A 93 -0.40 -2.44 17.79
C ASN A 93 -0.27 -1.50 18.97
N TYR A 94 0.89 -0.91 19.14
CA TYR A 94 1.12 0.07 20.19
C TYR A 94 2.09 1.15 19.76
N LEU A 95 1.70 2.42 19.99
CA LEU A 95 2.51 3.59 19.76
C LEU A 95 3.12 4.10 21.08
N PHE A 96 4.40 3.96 21.21
CA PHE A 96 5.18 4.59 22.28
C PHE A 96 5.56 6.01 21.88
N ILE A 97 5.27 6.96 22.75
CA ILE A 97 5.78 8.31 22.65
C ILE A 97 6.92 8.40 23.66
N LEU A 98 8.12 8.51 23.15
CA LEU A 98 9.34 8.57 23.91
C LEU A 98 9.68 10.03 24.29
N PRO A 99 10.68 10.27 25.18
CA PRO A 99 11.21 11.62 25.40
C PRO A 99 11.58 12.29 24.07
N ASN A 100 11.56 13.62 24.03
CA ASN A 100 11.79 14.43 22.83
C ASN A 100 10.76 14.27 21.68
N SER A 101 9.57 13.76 22.00
CA SER A 101 8.51 13.50 21.02
C SER A 101 8.84 12.43 19.99
N ASP A 102 9.83 11.62 20.21
CA ASP A 102 10.13 10.46 19.39
C ASP A 102 8.98 9.47 19.41
N LYS A 103 8.77 8.80 18.29
CA LYS A 103 7.67 7.84 18.12
C LYS A 103 8.23 6.47 17.78
N LEU A 104 7.82 5.47 18.53
CA LEU A 104 8.10 4.07 18.24
C LEU A 104 6.76 3.33 18.14
N ASN A 105 6.45 2.84 16.96
CA ASN A 105 5.27 1.99 16.72
C ASN A 105 5.69 0.53 16.63
N LEU A 106 5.02 -0.33 17.39
CA LEU A 106 5.18 -1.78 17.29
C LEU A 106 3.88 -2.39 16.81
N ASN A 107 3.97 -3.31 15.86
CA ASN A 107 2.83 -4.05 15.36
C ASN A 107 3.13 -5.54 15.33
N PHE A 108 2.10 -6.33 15.57
CA PHE A 108 2.14 -7.77 15.53
C PHE A 108 0.83 -8.31 14.96
N HIS A 109 0.92 -9.26 14.07
CA HIS A 109 -0.22 -10.01 13.57
C HIS A 109 0.16 -11.46 13.36
N MET A 110 -0.59 -12.36 13.95
CA MET A 110 -0.48 -13.78 13.72
C MET A 110 -1.88 -14.33 13.41
N ASN A 111 -2.01 -15.02 12.31
CA ASN A 111 -3.24 -15.73 11.99
C ASN A 111 -2.93 -17.10 11.42
N GLY A 112 -3.85 -18.01 11.60
CA GLY A 112 -3.68 -19.37 11.08
C GLY A 112 -4.71 -20.35 11.57
N MET A 113 -4.52 -21.58 11.19
CA MET A 113 -5.32 -22.71 11.60
C MET A 113 -4.46 -23.97 11.77
N ASP A 114 -4.94 -24.90 12.56
CA ASP A 114 -4.34 -26.23 12.74
C ASP A 114 -5.47 -27.23 12.98
N GLY A 115 -5.94 -27.87 11.94
CA GLY A 115 -7.10 -28.76 12.01
C GLY A 115 -7.00 -29.90 11.01
N LYS A 116 -7.82 -30.92 11.25
CA LYS A 116 -7.96 -32.06 10.35
C LYS A 116 -9.16 -31.87 9.45
N LEU A 117 -8.94 -31.89 8.16
CA LEU A 117 -9.96 -31.77 7.14
C LEU A 117 -10.16 -33.11 6.42
N ASP A 118 -11.38 -33.45 6.10
CA ASP A 118 -11.69 -34.63 5.30
C ASP A 118 -11.28 -34.38 3.83
N LEU A 119 -10.63 -35.34 3.21
CA LEU A 119 -10.30 -35.26 1.81
C LEU A 119 -11.50 -35.72 0.96
N PRO A 120 -11.81 -34.99 -0.13
CA PRO A 120 -12.75 -35.51 -1.11
C PRO A 120 -12.20 -36.81 -1.68
N ASP A 121 -13.01 -37.81 -1.81
CA ASP A 121 -12.66 -39.12 -2.41
C ASP A 121 -11.69 -40.03 -1.61
N SER A 122 -11.37 -39.71 -0.36
CA SER A 122 -10.52 -40.53 0.50
C SER A 122 -11.09 -40.61 1.93
N LYS A 123 -10.78 -41.72 2.62
CA LYS A 123 -11.04 -41.82 4.06
C LYS A 123 -9.96 -41.16 4.90
N ASP A 124 -8.90 -40.68 4.26
CA ASP A 124 -7.78 -40.06 4.93
C ASP A 124 -8.12 -38.61 5.29
N LYS A 125 -7.47 -38.13 6.33
CA LYS A 125 -7.61 -36.75 6.77
C LYS A 125 -6.34 -35.97 6.45
N TRP A 126 -6.53 -34.75 6.05
CA TRP A 126 -5.45 -33.80 5.85
C TRP A 126 -5.20 -33.01 7.12
N ASP A 127 -3.99 -33.04 7.66
CA ASP A 127 -3.54 -32.11 8.69
C ASP A 127 -3.33 -30.73 8.05
N ALA A 128 -4.43 -29.97 7.93
CA ALA A 128 -4.42 -28.65 7.34
C ALA A 128 -3.87 -27.66 8.36
N ARG A 129 -2.59 -27.36 8.24
CA ARG A 129 -1.88 -26.39 9.06
C ARG A 129 -1.46 -25.20 8.20
N TYR A 130 -1.77 -24.00 8.68
CA TYR A 130 -1.37 -22.76 8.09
C TYR A 130 -1.20 -21.71 9.18
N TYR A 131 -0.02 -21.11 9.26
CA TYR A 131 0.26 -20.00 10.15
C TYR A 131 1.00 -18.90 9.39
N ARG A 132 0.55 -17.66 9.57
CA ARG A 132 1.24 -16.48 9.10
C ARG A 132 1.46 -15.55 10.30
N THR A 133 2.71 -15.18 10.51
CA THR A 133 3.12 -14.24 11.54
C THR A 133 3.80 -13.05 10.89
N HIS A 134 3.44 -11.87 11.30
CA HIS A 134 4.08 -10.62 10.92
C HIS A 134 4.34 -9.80 12.17
N ALA A 135 5.56 -9.31 12.32
CA ALA A 135 5.95 -8.37 13.36
C ALA A 135 6.69 -7.20 12.71
N GLY A 136 6.40 -5.99 13.17
CA GLY A 136 7.03 -4.80 12.64
C GLY A 136 7.30 -3.76 13.70
N MET A 137 8.30 -2.94 13.45
CA MET A 137 8.62 -1.77 14.23
C MET A 137 8.90 -0.59 13.32
N ASP A 138 8.51 0.59 13.75
CA ASP A 138 8.81 1.86 13.08
C ASP A 138 9.19 2.88 14.13
N TYR A 139 10.37 3.47 13.98
CA TYR A 139 10.91 4.49 14.86
C TYR A 139 11.23 5.74 14.07
N VAL A 140 10.77 6.88 14.56
CA VAL A 140 11.03 8.20 13.99
C VAL A 140 11.63 9.11 15.05
N HIS A 141 12.76 9.68 14.72
CA HIS A 141 13.41 10.74 15.51
C HIS A 141 13.49 12.02 14.68
N ALA A 142 12.91 13.08 15.22
CA ALA A 142 12.95 14.41 14.60
C ALA A 142 14.10 15.23 15.16
N PHE A 143 15.16 15.39 14.36
CA PHE A 143 16.19 16.39 14.64
C PHE A 143 15.69 17.78 14.24
N ARG A 144 16.45 18.81 14.61
CA ARG A 144 16.07 20.20 14.31
C ARG A 144 15.87 20.48 12.81
N LYS A 145 16.66 19.83 11.94
CA LYS A 145 16.67 20.10 10.48
C LYS A 145 16.53 18.86 9.62
N MET A 146 16.39 17.71 10.22
CA MET A 146 16.24 16.43 9.50
C MET A 146 15.47 15.43 10.35
N ASP A 147 14.83 14.46 9.70
CA ASP A 147 14.20 13.31 10.33
C ASP A 147 15.00 12.05 10.04
N LEU A 148 15.10 11.20 11.06
CA LEU A 148 15.61 9.84 10.96
C LEU A 148 14.44 8.89 11.09
N ASN A 149 14.32 7.94 10.17
CA ASN A 149 13.41 6.82 10.26
C ASN A 149 14.18 5.50 10.30
N VAL A 150 13.83 4.64 11.24
CA VAL A 150 14.35 3.28 11.34
C VAL A 150 13.15 2.36 11.49
N ALA A 151 13.00 1.42 10.55
CA ALA A 151 11.92 0.47 10.57
C ALA A 151 12.44 -0.95 10.36
N GLY A 152 11.67 -1.93 10.79
CA GLY A 152 11.98 -3.32 10.56
C GLY A 152 10.71 -4.14 10.53
N ASN A 153 10.69 -5.15 9.65
CA ASN A 153 9.60 -6.09 9.53
C ASN A 153 10.13 -7.51 9.51
N PHE A 154 9.35 -8.40 10.08
CA PHE A 154 9.60 -9.83 10.10
C PHE A 154 8.33 -10.55 9.67
N GLY A 155 8.47 -11.51 8.77
CA GLY A 155 7.38 -12.34 8.27
C GLY A 155 7.75 -13.81 8.31
N LEU A 156 6.84 -14.62 8.83
CA LEU A 156 6.94 -16.07 8.83
C LEU A 156 5.61 -16.64 8.35
N SER A 157 5.66 -17.47 7.31
CA SER A 157 4.53 -18.27 6.86
C SER A 157 4.94 -19.73 6.81
N ASN A 158 4.16 -20.60 7.40
CA ASN A 158 4.29 -22.03 7.25
C ASN A 158 2.95 -22.68 6.96
N PHE A 159 2.95 -23.71 6.14
CA PHE A 159 1.74 -24.43 5.79
C PHE A 159 2.03 -25.84 5.32
N ASN A 160 1.02 -26.71 5.40
CA ASN A 160 1.05 -28.05 4.87
C ASN A 160 0.30 -28.11 3.54
N PHE A 161 0.92 -28.68 2.53
CA PHE A 161 0.22 -29.05 1.30
C PHE A 161 -0.74 -30.22 1.55
N MET A 162 -1.70 -30.36 0.66
CA MET A 162 -2.57 -31.51 0.61
C MET A 162 -1.76 -32.82 0.43
N PRO A 163 -2.15 -33.94 1.06
CA PRO A 163 -1.50 -35.23 0.86
C PRO A 163 -1.41 -35.61 -0.62
N GLY A 164 -0.31 -36.26 -0.99
CA GLY A 164 -0.03 -36.65 -2.38
C GLY A 164 1.16 -35.93 -3.02
N SER A 165 1.69 -34.87 -2.40
CA SER A 165 2.95 -34.26 -2.78
C SER A 165 4.11 -34.94 -2.05
N THR A 166 5.29 -34.93 -2.67
CA THR A 166 6.51 -35.51 -2.09
C THR A 166 6.99 -34.82 -0.83
N ASN A 167 6.65 -33.56 -0.68
CA ASN A 167 6.87 -32.77 0.53
C ASN A 167 5.61 -32.04 0.89
N ASN A 168 5.06 -32.33 2.05
CA ASN A 168 3.79 -31.74 2.51
C ASN A 168 3.97 -30.48 3.38
N LYS A 169 5.20 -29.98 3.54
CA LYS A 169 5.50 -28.79 4.35
C LYS A 169 6.15 -27.72 3.50
N GLN A 170 5.81 -26.47 3.80
CA GLN A 170 6.46 -25.30 3.24
C GLN A 170 6.62 -24.23 4.31
N LYS A 171 7.72 -23.48 4.24
CA LYS A 171 8.01 -22.39 5.15
C LYS A 171 8.65 -21.24 4.37
N PHE A 172 8.10 -20.05 4.55
CA PHE A 172 8.65 -18.79 4.06
C PHE A 172 9.06 -17.93 5.24
N LEU A 173 10.28 -17.45 5.20
CA LEU A 173 10.82 -16.49 6.16
C LEU A 173 11.20 -15.22 5.40
N SER A 174 10.79 -14.07 5.90
CA SER A 174 11.16 -12.78 5.35
C SER A 174 11.51 -11.81 6.46
N GLY A 175 12.38 -10.88 6.15
CA GLY A 175 12.70 -9.77 7.03
C GLY A 175 13.19 -8.59 6.22
N ASP A 176 12.94 -7.40 6.71
CA ASP A 176 13.51 -6.19 6.17
C ASP A 176 13.89 -5.21 7.27
N VAL A 177 14.91 -4.43 7.00
CA VAL A 177 15.34 -3.33 7.84
C VAL A 177 15.48 -2.10 6.96
N HIS A 178 14.85 -1.02 7.38
CA HIS A 178 14.84 0.26 6.71
C HIS A 178 15.59 1.30 7.54
N PHE A 179 16.45 2.06 6.90
CA PHE A 179 17.07 3.26 7.43
C PHE A 179 16.82 4.41 6.46
N GLY A 180 16.30 5.52 6.95
CA GLY A 180 16.03 6.69 6.14
C GLY A 180 16.38 7.97 6.87
N ILE A 181 16.94 8.94 6.15
CA ILE A 181 17.13 10.31 6.60
C ILE A 181 16.62 11.26 5.53
N LYS A 182 16.00 12.35 5.95
CA LYS A 182 15.59 13.42 5.03
C LYS A 182 15.70 14.78 5.71
N SER A 183 16.06 15.78 4.95
CA SER A 183 16.01 17.17 5.39
C SER A 183 14.56 17.62 5.59
N THR A 184 14.30 18.42 6.62
CA THR A 184 12.96 18.95 6.94
C THR A 184 12.90 20.47 6.95
N SER A 185 14.06 21.13 6.97
CA SER A 185 14.16 22.59 7.01
C SER A 185 14.37 23.16 5.61
N GLU A 186 13.51 24.05 5.17
CA GLU A 186 13.65 24.79 3.91
C GLU A 186 14.81 25.80 3.93
N GLU A 187 15.30 26.15 5.12
CA GLU A 187 16.46 27.05 5.30
C GLU A 187 17.79 26.41 4.86
N LEU A 188 17.80 25.10 4.68
CA LEU A 188 19.01 24.42 4.23
C LEU A 188 19.29 24.74 2.76
N PRO A 189 20.51 25.11 2.39
CA PRO A 189 20.87 25.34 1.00
C PRO A 189 20.84 24.08 0.14
N LEU A 190 20.85 22.92 0.80
CA LEU A 190 20.77 21.61 0.19
C LEU A 190 19.63 20.81 0.83
N GLN A 191 18.65 20.45 0.04
CA GLN A 191 17.63 19.48 0.43
C GLN A 191 18.14 18.08 0.07
N PHE A 192 18.00 17.12 0.99
CA PHE A 192 18.48 15.76 0.76
C PHE A 192 17.55 14.72 1.36
N HIS A 193 17.59 13.56 0.80
CA HIS A 193 17.05 12.34 1.36
C HIS A 193 17.97 11.17 1.03
N ALA A 194 18.06 10.22 1.91
CA ALA A 194 18.73 8.95 1.66
C ALA A 194 18.02 7.86 2.45
N GLU A 195 17.79 6.74 1.81
CA GLU A 195 17.19 5.56 2.42
C GLU A 195 17.85 4.29 1.93
N THR A 196 17.96 3.31 2.78
CA THR A 196 18.39 1.98 2.40
C THR A 196 17.48 0.94 3.05
N ASN A 197 17.11 -0.06 2.26
CA ASN A 197 16.32 -1.21 2.68
C ASN A 197 17.17 -2.47 2.49
N LEU A 198 17.38 -3.19 3.58
CA LEU A 198 17.97 -4.51 3.55
C LEU A 198 16.81 -5.51 3.66
N MET A 199 16.58 -6.31 2.63
CA MET A 199 15.53 -7.30 2.57
C MET A 199 16.13 -8.69 2.51
N PHE A 200 15.54 -9.59 3.25
CA PHE A 200 15.90 -10.99 3.31
C PHE A 200 14.67 -11.84 3.07
N TYR A 201 14.81 -12.83 2.22
CA TYR A 201 13.77 -13.81 1.94
C TYR A 201 14.37 -15.21 1.88
N GLU A 202 13.71 -16.17 2.51
CA GLU A 202 14.08 -17.56 2.52
C GLU A 202 12.86 -18.44 2.30
N ARG A 203 12.98 -19.40 1.38
CA ARG A 203 12.03 -20.46 1.17
C ARG A 203 12.69 -21.79 1.56
N GLN A 204 12.14 -22.46 2.55
CA GLN A 204 12.58 -23.76 3.03
C GLN A 204 11.66 -24.86 2.48
N HIS A 205 12.15 -26.09 2.48
CA HIS A 205 11.43 -27.30 2.05
C HIS A 205 11.03 -27.30 0.57
N ASP A 206 11.90 -26.84 -0.29
CA ASP A 206 11.70 -26.97 -1.73
C ASP A 206 11.88 -28.43 -2.17
N ILE A 207 11.01 -28.88 -3.08
CA ILE A 207 11.00 -30.26 -3.57
C ILE A 207 12.11 -30.47 -4.60
N GLN A 208 12.43 -29.46 -5.39
CA GLN A 208 13.28 -29.59 -6.56
C GLN A 208 14.65 -28.97 -6.37
N TYR A 209 14.77 -27.99 -5.51
CA TYR A 209 15.98 -27.23 -5.28
C TYR A 209 16.20 -27.07 -3.79
N GLN A 210 17.47 -27.02 -3.39
CA GLN A 210 17.82 -26.74 -1.99
C GLN A 210 17.23 -25.38 -1.55
N ASP A 211 17.10 -25.19 -0.24
CA ASP A 211 16.57 -23.96 0.35
C ASP A 211 17.03 -22.70 -0.38
N ALA A 212 16.08 -21.96 -0.94
CA ALA A 212 16.36 -20.75 -1.70
C ALA A 212 16.39 -19.54 -0.77
N GLN A 213 17.46 -18.76 -0.87
CA GLN A 213 17.62 -17.51 -0.14
C GLN A 213 17.92 -16.39 -1.10
N GLU A 214 17.32 -15.23 -0.82
CA GLU A 214 17.56 -13.97 -1.53
C GLU A 214 17.82 -12.88 -0.49
N VAL A 215 18.88 -12.11 -0.73
CA VAL A 215 19.17 -10.89 0.02
C VAL A 215 19.21 -9.73 -0.96
N MET A 216 18.42 -8.71 -0.69
CA MET A 216 18.36 -7.52 -1.52
C MET A 216 18.70 -6.28 -0.70
N VAL A 217 19.60 -5.46 -1.22
CA VAL A 217 19.94 -4.16 -0.65
C VAL A 217 19.51 -3.10 -1.65
N ARG A 218 18.48 -2.34 -1.31
CA ARG A 218 17.95 -1.27 -2.12
C ARG A 218 18.25 0.07 -1.46
N THR A 219 19.00 0.92 -2.16
CA THR A 219 19.37 2.24 -1.68
C THR A 219 18.84 3.30 -2.63
N LYS A 220 18.21 4.33 -2.08
CA LYS A 220 17.81 5.53 -2.80
C LYS A 220 18.35 6.74 -2.08
N ALA A 221 18.88 7.69 -2.83
CA ALA A 221 19.36 8.95 -2.29
C ALA A 221 19.09 10.06 -3.28
N GLY A 222 18.86 11.25 -2.79
CA GLY A 222 18.71 12.42 -3.63
C GLY A 222 19.19 13.66 -2.88
N ALA A 223 19.70 14.59 -3.66
CA ALA A 223 20.11 15.91 -3.17
C ALA A 223 19.72 16.96 -4.21
N MET A 224 19.19 18.07 -3.72
CA MET A 224 18.80 19.22 -4.54
C MET A 224 19.29 20.50 -3.90
N GLY A 225 20.06 21.27 -4.65
CA GLY A 225 20.56 22.58 -4.25
C GLY A 225 19.83 23.71 -4.98
N THR A 226 19.68 24.83 -4.31
CA THR A 226 19.08 26.04 -4.85
C THR A 226 20.16 26.91 -5.50
N ILE A 227 20.00 27.23 -6.80
CA ILE A 227 20.86 28.18 -7.52
C ILE A 227 20.29 29.60 -7.39
N SER A 228 18.99 29.72 -7.57
CA SER A 228 18.22 30.95 -7.38
C SER A 228 16.80 30.64 -6.95
N GLU A 229 15.97 31.66 -6.67
CA GLU A 229 14.59 31.47 -6.23
C GLU A 229 13.73 30.54 -7.11
N LYS A 230 14.10 30.43 -8.40
CA LYS A 230 13.34 29.64 -9.39
C LYS A 230 14.14 28.51 -10.01
N GLN A 231 15.40 28.34 -9.62
CA GLN A 231 16.33 27.42 -10.27
C GLN A 231 16.99 26.49 -9.27
N PHE A 232 16.94 25.21 -9.56
CA PHE A 232 17.48 24.17 -8.71
C PHE A 232 18.30 23.19 -9.55
N VAL A 233 19.30 22.62 -8.95
CA VAL A 233 20.06 21.51 -9.51
C VAL A 233 20.03 20.35 -8.53
N GLY A 234 19.87 19.16 -9.06
CA GLY A 234 19.78 17.99 -8.20
C GLY A 234 20.34 16.74 -8.86
N VAL A 235 20.45 15.72 -8.04
CA VAL A 235 20.81 14.37 -8.45
C VAL A 235 20.03 13.37 -7.62
N ASP A 236 19.43 12.40 -8.28
CA ASP A 236 18.82 11.23 -7.64
C ASP A 236 19.66 9.99 -7.97
N LEU A 237 19.81 9.11 -7.00
CA LEU A 237 20.48 7.82 -7.08
C LEU A 237 19.53 6.73 -6.65
N SER A 238 19.45 5.65 -7.43
CA SER A 238 18.82 4.40 -7.05
C SER A 238 19.78 3.25 -7.30
N MET A 239 19.97 2.39 -6.33
CA MET A 239 20.85 1.23 -6.42
C MET A 239 20.14 0.01 -5.85
N ASP A 240 20.08 -1.04 -6.64
CA ASP A 240 19.56 -2.35 -6.23
C ASP A 240 20.67 -3.40 -6.35
N ASN A 241 20.96 -4.08 -5.25
CA ASN A 241 21.86 -5.23 -5.22
C ASN A 241 21.05 -6.44 -4.78
N THR A 242 21.11 -7.53 -5.54
CA THR A 242 20.44 -8.77 -5.23
C THR A 242 21.42 -9.92 -5.23
N PHE A 243 21.41 -10.68 -4.14
CA PHE A 243 22.28 -11.83 -3.91
C PHE A 243 21.44 -13.08 -3.70
N TYR A 244 21.75 -14.14 -4.44
CA TYR A 244 21.07 -15.42 -4.37
C TYR A 244 21.97 -16.49 -3.78
N LYS A 245 21.41 -17.32 -2.92
CA LYS A 245 22.10 -18.49 -2.37
C LYS A 245 21.57 -19.76 -3.02
N ASN A 246 21.67 -19.90 -4.27
CA ASN A 246 21.66 -21.16 -5.00
C ASN A 246 22.15 -20.88 -6.42
N ASN A 247 22.50 -21.92 -7.14
CA ASN A 247 23.14 -21.78 -8.46
C ASN A 247 22.17 -21.53 -9.62
N LEU A 248 20.89 -21.19 -9.35
CA LEU A 248 19.90 -20.96 -10.39
C LEU A 248 19.90 -19.53 -10.92
N PHE A 249 20.25 -18.57 -10.08
CA PHE A 249 20.25 -17.15 -10.40
C PHE A 249 21.62 -16.58 -10.06
N GLU A 250 22.07 -15.66 -10.92
CA GLU A 250 23.30 -14.91 -10.69
C GLU A 250 22.98 -13.64 -9.88
N ASP A 251 23.92 -13.27 -9.03
CA ASP A 251 23.87 -11.99 -8.32
C ASP A 251 23.90 -10.86 -9.30
N TYR A 252 23.16 -9.79 -9.04
CA TYR A 252 23.18 -8.63 -9.89
C TYR A 252 23.14 -7.31 -9.11
N THR A 253 23.63 -6.28 -9.76
CA THR A 253 23.58 -4.90 -9.26
C THR A 253 23.08 -4.00 -10.37
N SER A 254 22.11 -3.14 -10.08
CA SER A 254 21.72 -2.03 -10.93
C SER A 254 21.94 -0.71 -10.20
N VAL A 255 22.43 0.28 -10.93
CA VAL A 255 22.62 1.65 -10.44
C VAL A 255 22.02 2.59 -11.45
N GLU A 256 21.10 3.42 -10.99
CA GLU A 256 20.53 4.52 -11.76
C GLU A 256 20.96 5.84 -11.13
N LEU A 257 21.48 6.73 -11.96
CA LEU A 257 21.83 8.08 -11.58
C LEU A 257 21.03 9.06 -12.45
N ASN A 258 20.35 9.99 -11.82
CA ASN A 258 19.53 10.98 -12.51
C ASN A 258 19.94 12.40 -12.08
N PRO A 259 20.95 13.01 -12.74
CA PRO A 259 21.23 14.42 -12.58
C PRO A 259 20.19 15.25 -13.34
N TYR A 260 19.73 16.33 -12.73
CA TYR A 260 18.72 17.20 -13.33
C TYR A 260 18.89 18.67 -12.93
N TYR A 261 18.37 19.52 -13.80
CA TYR A 261 18.09 20.92 -13.57
C TYR A 261 16.57 21.12 -13.51
N LEU A 262 16.09 21.87 -12.54
CA LEU A 262 14.68 22.20 -12.36
C LEU A 262 14.50 23.72 -12.37
N TYR A 263 13.64 24.21 -13.27
CA TYR A 263 13.10 25.56 -13.26
C TYR A 263 11.66 25.52 -12.79
N GLN A 264 11.32 26.31 -11.78
CA GLN A 264 9.97 26.38 -11.23
C GLN A 264 9.58 27.84 -11.01
N SER A 265 8.50 28.25 -11.67
CA SER A 265 7.84 29.55 -11.49
C SER A 265 6.36 29.35 -11.16
N GLU A 266 5.61 30.42 -11.07
CA GLU A 266 4.15 30.32 -10.83
C GLU A 266 3.43 29.58 -11.95
N ASP A 267 3.84 29.79 -13.21
CA ASP A 267 3.19 29.24 -14.39
C ASP A 267 3.89 27.97 -14.93
N TRP A 268 5.20 27.85 -14.72
CA TRP A 268 6.00 26.83 -15.36
C TRP A 268 6.79 25.98 -14.38
N LYS A 269 6.78 24.68 -14.64
CA LYS A 269 7.71 23.73 -14.03
C LYS A 269 8.41 22.93 -15.14
N ILE A 270 9.73 23.13 -15.28
CA ILE A 270 10.53 22.48 -16.32
C ILE A 270 11.64 21.72 -15.65
N ARG A 271 11.73 20.43 -15.92
CA ARG A 271 12.81 19.54 -15.50
C ARG A 271 13.57 19.07 -16.72
N LEU A 272 14.89 19.25 -16.70
CA LEU A 272 15.83 18.79 -17.71
C LEU A 272 16.87 17.92 -17.04
N GLY A 273 16.93 16.65 -17.40
CA GLY A 273 17.82 15.69 -16.78
C GLY A 273 18.18 14.54 -17.70
N ALA A 274 18.84 13.57 -17.15
CA ALA A 274 19.20 12.33 -17.82
C ALA A 274 19.13 11.16 -16.86
N HIS A 275 18.62 10.02 -17.32
CA HIS A 275 18.78 8.73 -16.66
C HIS A 275 20.05 8.07 -17.16
N VAL A 276 20.94 7.74 -16.25
CA VAL A 276 22.19 7.02 -16.53
C VAL A 276 22.16 5.71 -15.75
N ASP A 277 21.98 4.61 -16.47
CA ASP A 277 21.81 3.29 -15.88
C ASP A 277 23.06 2.44 -16.07
N PHE A 278 23.47 1.78 -15.01
CA PHE A 278 24.50 0.75 -15.01
C PHE A 278 23.90 -0.56 -14.52
N ALA A 279 24.20 -1.65 -15.22
CA ALA A 279 23.80 -3.00 -14.82
C ALA A 279 25.01 -3.94 -14.80
N PHE A 280 25.14 -4.71 -13.73
CA PHE A 280 26.17 -5.70 -13.53
C PHE A 280 25.50 -7.04 -13.24
N GLY A 281 25.95 -8.10 -13.89
CA GLY A 281 25.39 -9.44 -13.77
C GLY A 281 24.26 -9.76 -14.75
N PHE A 282 23.65 -8.77 -15.40
CA PHE A 282 22.61 -8.98 -16.43
C PHE A 282 22.47 -7.80 -17.39
N GLY A 283 21.87 -8.06 -18.56
CA GLY A 283 21.41 -7.04 -19.50
C GLY A 283 22.51 -6.17 -20.12
N LYS A 284 22.12 -4.96 -20.54
CA LYS A 284 23.05 -3.96 -21.07
C LYS A 284 23.76 -3.25 -19.93
N LYS A 285 25.06 -3.28 -19.94
CA LYS A 285 25.90 -2.70 -18.87
C LYS A 285 25.72 -1.20 -18.67
N PHE A 286 25.30 -0.49 -19.71
CA PHE A 286 25.16 0.97 -19.68
C PHE A 286 24.02 1.44 -20.57
N ARG A 287 23.22 2.39 -20.08
CA ARG A 287 22.17 3.09 -20.82
C ARG A 287 22.14 4.55 -20.41
N VAL A 288 21.82 5.42 -21.37
CA VAL A 288 21.51 6.83 -21.12
C VAL A 288 20.22 7.17 -21.83
N ALA A 289 19.32 7.85 -21.14
CA ALA A 289 18.08 8.37 -21.70
C ALA A 289 17.83 9.80 -21.19
N PRO A 290 17.28 10.69 -22.04
CA PRO A 290 16.87 12.01 -21.56
C PRO A 290 15.70 11.92 -20.61
N ASP A 291 15.68 12.78 -19.60
CA ASP A 291 14.57 13.02 -18.67
C ASP A 291 14.12 14.47 -18.83
N VAL A 292 13.07 14.70 -19.62
CA VAL A 292 12.55 16.04 -19.89
C VAL A 292 11.08 16.10 -19.57
N THR A 293 10.73 16.99 -18.67
CA THR A 293 9.33 17.27 -18.30
C THR A 293 9.09 18.77 -18.34
N ALA A 294 8.01 19.18 -19.00
CA ALA A 294 7.54 20.55 -18.99
C ALA A 294 6.06 20.56 -18.61
N GLN A 295 5.72 21.35 -17.62
CA GLN A 295 4.36 21.54 -17.14
C GLN A 295 4.03 23.02 -17.11
N TYR A 296 2.86 23.38 -17.64
CA TYR A 296 2.32 24.72 -17.59
C TYR A 296 0.99 24.74 -16.81
N ILE A 297 0.83 25.68 -15.90
CA ILE A 297 -0.36 25.85 -15.07
C ILE A 297 -1.20 26.97 -15.69
N PHE A 298 -2.34 26.62 -16.29
CA PHE A 298 -3.20 27.57 -17.00
C PHE A 298 -4.06 28.46 -16.10
N SER A 299 -4.29 28.05 -14.86
CA SER A 299 -5.13 28.80 -13.90
C SER A 299 -5.05 28.16 -12.53
N ASP A 300 -5.04 28.98 -11.49
CA ASP A 300 -5.17 28.52 -10.09
C ASP A 300 -6.59 27.98 -9.76
N SER A 301 -7.49 28.01 -10.72
CA SER A 301 -8.90 27.64 -10.55
C SER A 301 -9.29 26.43 -11.36
N TYR A 302 -8.72 25.26 -11.01
CA TYR A 302 -9.35 23.98 -11.30
C TYR A 302 -9.77 23.35 -9.99
N ILE A 303 -11.05 23.51 -9.70
CA ILE A 303 -11.78 22.77 -8.66
C ILE A 303 -12.16 21.39 -9.20
#